data_d1f7823b79175cd321f12227b1da0961
#
_entry.id   d1f7823b79175cd321f12227b1da0961
#
_cell.length_a   1.000
_cell.length_b   1.000
_cell.length_c   1.000
_cell.angle_alpha   90.00
_cell.angle_beta   90.00
_cell.angle_gamma   90.00
#
_symmetry.space_group_name_H-M   'P 1'
#
loop_
_entity.id
_entity.type
_entity.pdbx_description
1 polymer ?
#
loop_
_entity_poly.entity_id
_entity_poly.type
_entity_poly.pdbx_seq_one_letter_code
_entity_poly.pdbx_strand_id
1 'polypeptide(L)'
;MLLAADREDYAALCALITRGRRAAVKGSYHLLRADLEALGAACLVLWMPSEDPQLADALWLQQHFAGRAWLAVELHADGDDHRRVRQLTQLAAAAGMPAVAAGDVHMHVRGRRALQDTLTAMRVRQPLGSCSHILYPNGERHLRSRAALARIYPAELLVNTLELARRCRFSLDELQYRYPQELVPAGRTPASHLHARVQEGLRERWPDGAPEQ
;
A
#
# COMPACT_ATOMS: atom_id res chain seq x y z
N MET A 1 -4.04 -1.82 -4.70
CA MET A 1 -3.62 -1.67 -3.29
C MET A 1 -3.17 -3.02 -2.75
N LEU A 2 -2.10 -3.06 -1.95
CA LEU A 2 -1.64 -4.27 -1.27
C LEU A 2 -1.94 -4.13 0.23
N LEU A 3 -2.36 -5.21 0.86
CA LEU A 3 -2.69 -5.27 2.28
C LEU A 3 -1.87 -6.36 2.94
N ALA A 4 -1.27 -6.06 4.08
CA ALA A 4 -0.58 -7.04 4.90
C ALA A 4 -1.60 -7.78 5.77
N ALA A 5 -1.71 -9.09 5.62
CA ALA A 5 -2.53 -9.94 6.46
C ALA A 5 -1.83 -10.30 7.78
N ASP A 6 -0.50 -10.39 7.74
CA ASP A 6 0.36 -10.74 8.86
C ASP A 6 1.70 -9.99 8.81
N ARG A 7 2.60 -10.33 9.72
CA ARG A 7 3.93 -9.71 9.82
C ARG A 7 4.84 -10.01 8.62
N GLU A 8 4.73 -11.18 8.02
CA GLU A 8 5.53 -11.58 6.86
C GLU A 8 5.12 -10.78 5.64
N ASP A 9 3.82 -10.60 5.44
CA ASP A 9 3.25 -9.72 4.43
C ASP A 9 3.71 -8.28 4.61
N TYR A 10 3.75 -7.78 5.85
CA TYR A 10 4.25 -6.43 6.14
C TYR A 10 5.73 -6.28 5.76
N ALA A 11 6.56 -7.29 6.07
CA ALA A 11 7.96 -7.30 5.68
C ALA A 11 8.12 -7.32 4.15
N ALA A 12 7.29 -8.11 3.43
CA ALA A 12 7.27 -8.15 1.98
C ALA A 12 6.86 -6.81 1.36
N LEU A 13 5.87 -6.12 1.93
CA LEU A 13 5.50 -4.75 1.53
C LEU A 13 6.65 -3.76 1.72
N CYS A 14 7.33 -3.79 2.85
CA CYS A 14 8.50 -2.94 3.12
C CYS A 14 9.61 -3.19 2.10
N ALA A 15 9.88 -4.45 1.76
CA ALA A 15 10.87 -4.83 0.75
C ALA A 15 10.46 -4.32 -0.65
N LEU A 16 9.19 -4.47 -1.03
CA LEU A 16 8.66 -3.98 -2.30
C LEU A 16 8.77 -2.46 -2.42
N ILE A 17 8.37 -1.73 -1.37
CA ILE A 17 8.50 -0.26 -1.31
C ILE A 17 9.96 0.15 -1.46
N THR A 18 10.86 -0.52 -0.76
CA THR A 18 12.30 -0.27 -0.83
C THR A 18 12.82 -0.49 -2.25
N ARG A 19 12.43 -1.59 -2.91
CA ARG A 19 12.78 -1.87 -4.30
C ARG A 19 12.33 -0.75 -5.23
N GLY A 20 11.04 -0.36 -5.14
CA GLY A 20 10.49 0.70 -5.98
C GLY A 20 11.16 2.07 -5.78
N ARG A 21 11.54 2.39 -4.54
CA ARG A 21 12.28 3.62 -4.23
C ARG A 21 13.72 3.59 -4.75
N ARG A 22 14.39 2.44 -4.66
CA ARG A 22 15.77 2.27 -5.16
C ARG A 22 15.85 2.17 -6.67
N ALA A 23 14.78 1.77 -7.34
CA ALA A 23 14.69 1.70 -8.81
C ALA A 23 14.41 3.06 -9.47
N ALA A 24 14.28 4.15 -8.68
CA ALA A 24 13.95 5.48 -9.19
C ALA A 24 14.83 6.56 -8.55
N VAL A 25 14.90 7.73 -9.18
CA VAL A 25 15.58 8.91 -8.59
C VAL A 25 14.88 9.35 -7.30
N LYS A 26 15.60 10.02 -6.41
CA LYS A 26 15.07 10.50 -5.12
C LYS A 26 13.75 11.28 -5.32
N GLY A 27 12.71 10.87 -4.61
CA GLY A 27 11.38 11.47 -4.70
C GLY A 27 10.44 10.77 -5.68
N SER A 28 10.95 9.86 -6.53
CA SER A 28 10.18 9.05 -7.46
C SER A 28 10.03 7.60 -6.97
N TYR A 29 9.28 6.83 -7.73
CA TYR A 29 8.96 5.44 -7.43
C TYR A 29 8.74 4.67 -8.73
N HIS A 30 9.33 3.49 -8.84
CA HIS A 30 9.18 2.66 -10.03
C HIS A 30 9.02 1.19 -9.64
N LEU A 31 7.94 0.57 -10.09
CA LEU A 31 7.67 -0.87 -9.96
C LEU A 31 7.13 -1.41 -11.27
N LEU A 32 7.47 -2.64 -11.56
CA LEU A 32 6.97 -3.43 -12.67
C LEU A 32 6.01 -4.52 -12.18
N ARG A 33 5.23 -5.12 -13.08
CA ARG A 33 4.41 -6.30 -12.77
C ARG A 33 5.24 -7.46 -12.20
N ALA A 34 6.43 -7.69 -12.73
CA ALA A 34 7.37 -8.69 -12.25
C ALA A 34 7.76 -8.50 -10.75
N ASP A 35 7.78 -7.25 -10.26
CA ASP A 35 8.02 -6.99 -8.85
C ASP A 35 6.84 -7.42 -7.97
N LEU A 36 5.62 -7.36 -8.49
CA LEU A 36 4.41 -7.88 -7.82
C LEU A 36 4.38 -9.40 -7.86
N GLU A 37 4.77 -10.02 -8.98
CA GLU A 37 4.89 -11.49 -9.11
C GLU A 37 5.89 -12.06 -8.09
N ALA A 38 6.98 -11.31 -7.84
CA ALA A 38 8.00 -11.69 -6.86
C ALA A 38 7.50 -11.68 -5.39
N LEU A 39 6.32 -11.12 -5.10
CA LEU A 39 5.68 -11.25 -3.78
C LEU A 39 5.28 -12.71 -3.46
N GLY A 40 5.13 -13.56 -4.49
CA GLY A 40 4.74 -14.95 -4.31
C GLY A 40 3.41 -15.10 -3.57
N ALA A 41 3.44 -15.74 -2.39
CA ALA A 41 2.26 -15.95 -1.56
C ALA A 41 1.91 -14.76 -0.63
N ALA A 42 2.75 -13.74 -0.55
CA ALA A 42 2.56 -12.61 0.35
C ALA A 42 1.50 -11.61 -0.13
N CYS A 43 0.89 -10.94 0.81
CA CYS A 43 -0.07 -9.85 0.66
C CYS A 43 -1.41 -10.23 0.03
N LEU A 44 -2.43 -9.52 0.46
CA LEU A 44 -3.74 -9.49 -0.19
C LEU A 44 -3.78 -8.33 -1.18
N VAL A 45 -4.47 -8.52 -2.28
CA VAL A 45 -4.57 -7.52 -3.35
C VAL A 45 -5.99 -6.99 -3.44
N LEU A 46 -6.14 -5.69 -3.32
CA LEU A 46 -7.38 -5.00 -3.64
C LEU A 46 -7.15 -4.20 -4.93
N TRP A 47 -7.73 -4.68 -6.02
CA TRP A 47 -7.65 -4.00 -7.31
C TRP A 47 -8.71 -2.91 -7.39
N MET A 48 -8.27 -1.68 -7.59
CA MET A 48 -9.13 -0.53 -7.89
C MET A 48 -9.05 -0.28 -9.40
N PRO A 49 -10.03 -0.75 -10.17
CA PRO A 49 -9.98 -0.65 -11.62
C PRO A 49 -10.20 0.78 -12.10
N SER A 50 -9.57 1.13 -13.22
CA SER A 50 -9.78 2.40 -13.94
C SER A 50 -11.22 2.54 -14.44
N GLU A 51 -11.53 3.63 -15.15
CA GLU A 51 -12.84 3.82 -15.79
C GLU A 51 -13.14 2.76 -16.83
N ASP A 52 -12.11 2.35 -17.59
CA ASP A 52 -12.20 1.28 -18.59
C ASP A 52 -11.32 0.08 -18.18
N PRO A 53 -11.83 -0.79 -17.28
CA PRO A 53 -11.06 -1.92 -16.78
C PRO A 53 -11.02 -3.05 -17.80
N GLN A 54 -9.83 -3.64 -17.99
CA GLN A 54 -9.63 -4.73 -18.92
C GLN A 54 -9.72 -6.08 -18.22
N LEU A 55 -10.41 -7.04 -18.85
CA LEU A 55 -10.49 -8.42 -18.35
C LEU A 55 -9.09 -9.06 -18.23
N ALA A 56 -8.18 -8.72 -19.12
CA ALA A 56 -6.80 -9.22 -19.10
C ALA A 56 -6.07 -8.87 -17.79
N ASP A 57 -6.32 -7.68 -17.21
CA ASP A 57 -5.73 -7.29 -15.92
C ASP A 57 -6.32 -8.10 -14.76
N ALA A 58 -7.62 -8.35 -14.78
CA ALA A 58 -8.30 -9.19 -13.79
C ALA A 58 -7.79 -10.64 -13.84
N LEU A 59 -7.66 -11.21 -15.04
CA LEU A 59 -7.13 -12.56 -15.23
C LEU A 59 -5.68 -12.67 -14.80
N TRP A 60 -4.84 -11.67 -15.11
CA TRP A 60 -3.46 -11.63 -14.62
C TRP A 60 -3.40 -11.62 -13.09
N LEU A 61 -4.23 -10.80 -12.44
CA LEU A 61 -4.33 -10.77 -10.97
C LEU A 61 -4.79 -12.12 -10.41
N GLN A 62 -5.79 -12.74 -11.03
CA GLN A 62 -6.27 -14.04 -10.59
C GLN A 62 -5.23 -15.15 -10.77
N GLN A 63 -4.43 -15.09 -11.83
CA GLN A 63 -3.35 -16.04 -12.07
C GLN A 63 -2.25 -15.95 -11.00
N HIS A 64 -1.84 -14.74 -10.61
CA HIS A 64 -0.71 -14.54 -9.69
C HIS A 64 -1.13 -14.42 -8.22
N PHE A 65 -2.40 -14.06 -7.95
CA PHE A 65 -2.94 -13.85 -6.61
C PHE A 65 -4.23 -14.62 -6.36
N ALA A 66 -4.31 -15.86 -6.86
CA ALA A 66 -5.48 -16.72 -6.69
C ALA A 66 -5.90 -16.83 -5.22
N GLY A 67 -7.17 -16.56 -4.92
CA GLY A 67 -7.73 -16.57 -3.57
C GLY A 67 -7.25 -15.42 -2.66
N ARG A 68 -6.48 -14.47 -3.20
CA ARG A 68 -5.92 -13.32 -2.47
C ARG A 68 -6.14 -11.98 -3.17
N ALA A 69 -6.90 -11.96 -4.26
CA ALA A 69 -7.24 -10.76 -5.01
C ALA A 69 -8.74 -10.49 -4.96
N TRP A 70 -9.10 -9.23 -4.79
CA TRP A 70 -10.46 -8.70 -4.81
C TRP A 70 -10.55 -7.50 -5.73
N LEU A 71 -11.70 -7.34 -6.39
CA LEU A 71 -12.03 -6.16 -7.17
C LEU A 71 -12.79 -5.16 -6.31
N ALA A 72 -12.28 -3.94 -6.18
CA ALA A 72 -12.95 -2.86 -5.46
C ALA A 72 -14.05 -2.23 -6.33
N VAL A 73 -15.25 -2.12 -5.76
CA VAL A 73 -16.36 -1.37 -6.34
C VAL A 73 -16.52 -0.08 -5.53
N GLU A 74 -16.20 1.05 -6.16
CA GLU A 74 -16.30 2.37 -5.56
C GLU A 74 -17.49 3.13 -6.17
N LEU A 75 -18.36 3.68 -5.31
CA LEU A 75 -19.58 4.38 -5.70
C LEU A 75 -19.63 5.75 -5.03
N HIS A 76 -19.68 6.81 -5.84
CA HIS A 76 -19.55 8.19 -5.36
C HIS A 76 -20.70 9.10 -5.77
N ALA A 77 -21.88 8.56 -6.11
CA ALA A 77 -23.07 9.28 -6.52
C ALA A 77 -22.78 10.27 -7.68
N ASP A 78 -22.05 9.81 -8.68
CA ASP A 78 -21.70 10.58 -9.88
C ASP A 78 -22.71 10.44 -11.03
N GLY A 79 -23.80 9.69 -10.79
CA GLY A 79 -24.85 9.42 -11.76
C GLY A 79 -24.69 8.09 -12.50
N ASP A 80 -23.50 7.51 -12.54
CA ASP A 80 -23.20 6.26 -13.25
C ASP A 80 -23.06 5.04 -12.32
N ASP A 81 -23.29 5.19 -11.02
CA ASP A 81 -23.10 4.15 -10.01
C ASP A 81 -23.75 2.80 -10.38
N HIS A 82 -24.98 2.82 -10.89
CA HIS A 82 -25.68 1.58 -11.29
C HIS A 82 -25.03 0.87 -12.47
N ARG A 83 -24.51 1.62 -13.43
CA ARG A 83 -23.76 1.08 -14.56
C ARG A 83 -22.43 0.51 -14.07
N ARG A 84 -21.74 1.25 -13.21
CA ARG A 84 -20.45 0.88 -12.65
C ARG A 84 -20.53 -0.41 -11.83
N VAL A 85 -21.52 -0.56 -10.96
CA VAL A 85 -21.74 -1.82 -10.22
C VAL A 85 -21.89 -3.00 -11.17
N ARG A 86 -22.79 -2.91 -12.18
CA ARG A 86 -22.99 -4.00 -13.12
C ARG A 86 -21.73 -4.35 -13.90
N GLN A 87 -21.02 -3.36 -14.43
CA GLN A 87 -19.77 -3.54 -15.17
C GLN A 87 -18.73 -4.27 -14.33
N LEU A 88 -18.48 -3.80 -13.10
CA LEU A 88 -17.43 -4.33 -12.25
C LEU A 88 -17.79 -5.71 -11.68
N THR A 89 -19.04 -5.95 -11.32
CA THR A 89 -19.47 -7.29 -10.87
C THR A 89 -19.45 -8.32 -12.00
N GLN A 90 -19.80 -7.94 -13.22
CA GLN A 90 -19.66 -8.82 -14.40
C GLN A 90 -18.18 -9.14 -14.69
N LEU A 91 -17.32 -8.13 -14.63
CA LEU A 91 -15.88 -8.30 -14.82
C LEU A 91 -15.28 -9.24 -13.75
N ALA A 92 -15.65 -9.03 -12.49
CA ALA A 92 -15.22 -9.86 -11.36
C ALA A 92 -15.66 -11.31 -11.55
N ALA A 93 -16.92 -11.54 -11.94
CA ALA A 93 -17.45 -12.86 -12.23
C ALA A 93 -16.72 -13.53 -13.41
N ALA A 94 -16.48 -12.80 -14.50
CA ALA A 94 -15.76 -13.31 -15.67
C ALA A 94 -14.31 -13.72 -15.35
N ALA A 95 -13.67 -13.05 -14.38
CA ALA A 95 -12.33 -13.38 -13.93
C ALA A 95 -12.29 -14.40 -12.78
N GLY A 96 -13.45 -14.82 -12.24
CA GLY A 96 -13.50 -15.66 -11.04
C GLY A 96 -12.95 -14.98 -9.78
N MET A 97 -13.03 -13.65 -9.71
CA MET A 97 -12.50 -12.83 -8.61
C MET A 97 -13.66 -12.26 -7.77
N PRO A 98 -13.62 -12.34 -6.41
CA PRO A 98 -14.65 -11.69 -5.60
C PRO A 98 -14.54 -10.16 -5.70
N ALA A 99 -15.71 -9.49 -5.72
CA ALA A 99 -15.80 -8.04 -5.64
C ALA A 99 -16.13 -7.61 -4.20
N VAL A 100 -15.65 -6.42 -3.79
CA VAL A 100 -15.88 -5.82 -2.48
C VAL A 100 -16.36 -4.38 -2.60
N ALA A 101 -17.12 -3.91 -1.63
CA ALA A 101 -17.45 -2.51 -1.50
C ALA A 101 -16.24 -1.73 -0.97
N ALA A 102 -15.87 -0.66 -1.65
CA ALA A 102 -14.81 0.25 -1.25
C ALA A 102 -15.27 1.70 -1.38
N GLY A 103 -14.74 2.60 -0.58
CA GLY A 103 -15.24 3.97 -0.49
C GLY A 103 -14.26 5.04 -0.94
N ASP A 104 -12.99 4.69 -1.14
CA ASP A 104 -11.90 5.65 -1.42
C ASP A 104 -12.05 6.92 -0.54
N VAL A 105 -12.05 6.70 0.76
CA VAL A 105 -12.38 7.74 1.75
C VAL A 105 -11.22 8.71 1.92
N HIS A 106 -11.48 9.98 1.70
CA HIS A 106 -10.53 11.09 1.87
C HIS A 106 -10.93 12.07 2.99
N MET A 107 -12.13 11.95 3.53
CA MET A 107 -12.60 12.82 4.61
C MET A 107 -13.55 12.08 5.56
N HIS A 108 -13.57 12.46 6.83
CA HIS A 108 -14.41 11.78 7.81
C HIS A 108 -15.90 12.17 7.73
N VAL A 109 -16.22 13.36 7.24
CA VAL A 109 -17.58 13.82 6.97
C VAL A 109 -17.63 14.65 5.70
N ARG A 110 -18.78 14.64 5.01
CA ARG A 110 -19.00 15.38 3.74
C ARG A 110 -18.64 16.86 3.84
N GLY A 111 -18.91 17.51 4.96
CA GLY A 111 -18.61 18.94 5.19
C GLY A 111 -17.12 19.30 5.18
N ARG A 112 -16.22 18.31 5.21
CA ARG A 112 -14.76 18.53 5.10
C ARG A 112 -14.24 18.58 3.67
N ARG A 113 -15.12 18.59 2.68
CA ARG A 113 -14.73 18.72 1.27
C ARG A 113 -13.84 19.94 1.01
N ALA A 114 -14.22 21.11 1.54
CA ALA A 114 -13.44 22.34 1.36
C ALA A 114 -11.98 22.20 1.87
N LEU A 115 -11.78 21.49 2.99
CA LEU A 115 -10.44 21.19 3.50
C LEU A 115 -9.70 20.24 2.56
N GLN A 116 -10.33 19.19 2.07
CA GLN A 116 -9.75 18.25 1.11
C GLN A 116 -9.31 18.96 -0.18
N ASP A 117 -10.17 19.83 -0.71
CA ASP A 117 -9.89 20.63 -1.91
C ASP A 117 -8.68 21.56 -1.68
N THR A 118 -8.62 22.21 -0.51
CA THR A 118 -7.49 23.07 -0.12
C THR A 118 -6.19 22.28 -0.03
N LEU A 119 -6.20 21.12 0.62
CA LEU A 119 -5.02 20.24 0.71
C LEU A 119 -4.54 19.76 -0.66
N THR A 120 -5.47 19.50 -1.58
CA THR A 120 -5.15 19.13 -2.96
C THR A 120 -4.46 20.29 -3.69
N ALA A 121 -5.01 21.51 -3.58
CA ALA A 121 -4.42 22.72 -4.17
C ALA A 121 -3.00 22.99 -3.62
N MET A 122 -2.80 22.84 -2.31
CA MET A 122 -1.49 22.97 -1.67
C MET A 122 -0.49 21.92 -2.18
N ARG A 123 -0.92 20.68 -2.35
CA ARG A 123 -0.08 19.58 -2.88
C ARG A 123 0.44 19.88 -4.28
N VAL A 124 -0.39 20.43 -5.14
CA VAL A 124 0.00 20.80 -6.52
C VAL A 124 0.56 22.19 -6.64
N ARG A 125 0.59 22.97 -5.53
CA ARG A 125 1.10 24.35 -5.46
C ARG A 125 0.39 25.30 -6.44
N GLN A 126 -0.94 25.17 -6.54
CA GLN A 126 -1.77 26.02 -7.40
C GLN A 126 -2.91 26.67 -6.61
N PRO A 127 -3.40 27.83 -7.02
CA PRO A 127 -4.62 28.41 -6.46
C PRO A 127 -5.82 27.47 -6.63
N LEU A 128 -6.70 27.44 -5.64
CA LEU A 128 -7.87 26.55 -5.64
C LEU A 128 -8.73 26.70 -6.91
N GLY A 129 -8.92 27.94 -7.38
CA GLY A 129 -9.69 28.21 -8.61
C GLY A 129 -9.11 27.62 -9.89
N SER A 130 -7.81 27.27 -9.90
CA SER A 130 -7.15 26.62 -11.03
C SER A 130 -7.16 25.11 -10.95
N CYS A 131 -7.66 24.54 -9.86
CA CYS A 131 -7.58 23.09 -9.56
C CYS A 131 -8.84 22.31 -9.93
N SER A 132 -9.86 22.92 -10.55
CA SER A 132 -11.15 22.26 -10.81
C SER A 132 -11.07 20.90 -11.49
N HIS A 133 -10.07 20.74 -12.37
CA HIS A 133 -9.84 19.50 -13.14
C HIS A 133 -9.24 18.33 -12.34
N ILE A 134 -8.74 18.58 -11.12
CA ILE A 134 -8.13 17.58 -10.23
C ILE A 134 -8.89 17.42 -8.91
N LEU A 135 -9.89 18.25 -8.65
CA LEU A 135 -10.74 18.14 -7.47
C LEU A 135 -11.82 17.07 -7.69
N TYR A 136 -12.22 16.42 -6.62
CA TYR A 136 -13.35 15.49 -6.71
C TYR A 136 -14.63 16.23 -7.06
N PRO A 137 -15.50 15.65 -7.91
CA PRO A 137 -16.71 16.34 -8.38
C PRO A 137 -17.71 16.62 -7.24
N ASN A 138 -17.68 15.79 -6.18
CA ASN A 138 -18.61 15.89 -5.05
C ASN A 138 -17.92 15.56 -3.72
N GLY A 139 -18.68 15.58 -2.62
CA GLY A 139 -18.20 15.25 -1.26
C GLY A 139 -18.44 13.80 -0.83
N GLU A 140 -18.64 12.87 -1.77
CA GLU A 140 -19.04 11.49 -1.43
C GLU A 140 -17.90 10.60 -0.93
N ARG A 141 -16.65 11.02 -1.05
CA ARG A 141 -15.48 10.31 -0.53
C ARG A 141 -15.29 10.55 0.98
N HIS A 142 -16.37 10.34 1.74
CA HIS A 142 -16.39 10.48 3.20
C HIS A 142 -16.77 9.16 3.88
N LEU A 143 -16.46 9.04 5.18
CA LEU A 143 -16.89 7.89 5.97
C LEU A 143 -18.42 7.85 6.03
N ARG A 144 -18.98 6.73 5.60
CA ARG A 144 -20.44 6.49 5.61
C ARG A 144 -20.80 5.52 6.72
N SER A 145 -21.98 5.73 7.32
CA SER A 145 -22.51 4.76 8.30
C SER A 145 -22.81 3.42 7.61
N ARG A 146 -22.80 2.34 8.40
CA ARG A 146 -23.17 0.99 7.90
C ARG A 146 -24.57 0.97 7.26
N ALA A 147 -25.52 1.71 7.84
CA ALA A 147 -26.86 1.83 7.29
C ALA A 147 -26.88 2.56 5.92
N ALA A 148 -25.99 3.55 5.72
CA ALA A 148 -25.84 4.21 4.43
C ALA A 148 -25.20 3.28 3.40
N LEU A 149 -24.14 2.55 3.78
CA LEU A 149 -23.48 1.58 2.92
C LEU A 149 -24.44 0.47 2.47
N ALA A 150 -25.28 -0.05 3.37
CA ALA A 150 -26.28 -1.08 3.06
C ALA A 150 -27.36 -0.61 2.05
N ARG A 151 -27.57 0.70 1.90
CA ARG A 151 -28.48 1.26 0.89
C ARG A 151 -27.82 1.50 -0.47
N ILE A 152 -26.49 1.64 -0.48
CA ILE A 152 -25.70 1.99 -1.67
C ILE A 152 -25.18 0.74 -2.38
N TYR A 153 -24.67 -0.20 -1.60
CA TYR A 153 -24.01 -1.39 -2.13
C TYR A 153 -24.88 -2.65 -2.06
N PRO A 154 -24.79 -3.54 -3.05
CA PRO A 154 -25.29 -4.91 -2.91
C PRO A 154 -24.72 -5.59 -1.65
N ALA A 155 -25.57 -6.38 -0.96
CA ALA A 155 -25.20 -7.03 0.29
C ALA A 155 -23.96 -7.94 0.16
N GLU A 156 -23.82 -8.63 -0.97
CA GLU A 156 -22.69 -9.52 -1.26
C GLU A 156 -21.35 -8.78 -1.21
N LEU A 157 -21.26 -7.56 -1.78
CA LEU A 157 -20.04 -6.77 -1.78
C LEU A 157 -19.64 -6.38 -0.34
N LEU A 158 -20.61 -6.11 0.52
CA LEU A 158 -20.37 -5.80 1.93
C LEU A 158 -19.90 -7.02 2.71
N VAL A 159 -20.48 -8.21 2.43
CA VAL A 159 -20.04 -9.47 3.03
C VAL A 159 -18.60 -9.76 2.65
N ASN A 160 -18.25 -9.65 1.38
CA ASN A 160 -16.89 -9.84 0.90
C ASN A 160 -15.90 -8.84 1.51
N THR A 161 -16.31 -7.58 1.76
CA THR A 161 -15.50 -6.59 2.48
C THR A 161 -15.17 -7.06 3.90
N LEU A 162 -16.15 -7.64 4.61
CA LEU A 162 -15.92 -8.19 5.95
C LEU A 162 -14.99 -9.41 5.92
N GLU A 163 -15.10 -10.24 4.90
CA GLU A 163 -14.21 -11.40 4.72
C GLU A 163 -12.76 -10.94 4.50
N LEU A 164 -12.55 -9.97 3.60
CA LEU A 164 -11.23 -9.37 3.39
C LEU A 164 -10.68 -8.77 4.69
N ALA A 165 -11.50 -8.02 5.44
CA ALA A 165 -11.09 -7.39 6.69
C ALA A 165 -10.70 -8.43 7.77
N ARG A 166 -11.38 -9.56 7.86
CA ARG A 166 -11.04 -10.65 8.81
C ARG A 166 -9.70 -11.29 8.52
N ARG A 167 -9.22 -11.23 7.29
CA ARG A 167 -7.90 -11.75 6.90
C ARG A 167 -6.77 -10.82 7.28
N CYS A 168 -7.01 -9.52 7.42
CA CYS A 168 -6.04 -8.53 7.87
C CYS A 168 -5.92 -8.58 9.41
N ARG A 169 -4.97 -9.36 9.93
CA ARG A 169 -4.78 -9.57 11.38
C ARG A 169 -3.55 -8.87 11.94
N PHE A 170 -2.70 -8.37 11.08
CA PHE A 170 -1.45 -7.73 11.48
C PHE A 170 -1.69 -6.45 12.28
N SER A 171 -0.96 -6.32 13.40
CA SER A 171 -0.86 -5.09 14.17
C SER A 171 0.58 -4.59 14.22
N LEU A 172 0.78 -3.26 14.15
CA LEU A 172 2.10 -2.67 14.35
C LEU A 172 2.69 -2.96 15.73
N ASP A 173 1.85 -3.29 16.71
CA ASP A 173 2.29 -3.69 18.07
C ASP A 173 3.05 -5.03 18.08
N GLU A 174 2.90 -5.84 17.03
CA GLU A 174 3.68 -7.08 16.85
C GLU A 174 5.13 -6.83 16.45
N LEU A 175 5.46 -5.60 16.03
CA LEU A 175 6.81 -5.24 15.62
C LEU A 175 7.70 -5.08 16.85
N GLN A 176 8.66 -6.00 16.99
CA GLN A 176 9.72 -5.88 17.97
C GLN A 176 10.94 -5.23 17.34
N TYR A 177 11.46 -4.19 17.99
CA TYR A 177 12.72 -3.61 17.57
C TYR A 177 13.84 -4.62 17.87
N ARG A 178 14.41 -5.18 16.81
CA ARG A 178 15.59 -6.06 16.91
C ARG A 178 16.75 -5.33 16.29
N TYR A 179 17.78 -5.09 17.09
CA TYR A 179 19.05 -4.58 16.58
C TYR A 179 19.61 -5.60 15.56
N PRO A 180 20.12 -5.12 14.40
CA PRO A 180 20.85 -6.00 13.51
C PRO A 180 22.01 -6.64 14.28
N GLN A 181 22.23 -7.91 14.02
CA GLN A 181 23.42 -8.58 14.56
C GLN A 181 24.65 -7.96 13.90
N GLU A 182 25.69 -7.73 14.69
CA GLU A 182 26.95 -7.22 14.19
C GLU A 182 27.51 -8.21 13.16
N LEU A 183 28.00 -7.68 12.04
CA LEU A 183 28.68 -8.47 11.01
C LEU A 183 30.09 -8.82 11.53
N VAL A 184 30.21 -9.95 12.18
CA VAL A 184 31.46 -10.44 12.74
C VAL A 184 31.97 -11.60 11.90
N PRO A 185 33.25 -11.59 11.49
CA PRO A 185 33.85 -12.72 10.79
C PRO A 185 33.78 -14.03 11.59
N ALA A 186 33.66 -15.16 10.90
CA ALA A 186 33.61 -16.47 11.53
C ALA A 186 34.80 -16.68 12.50
N GLY A 187 34.50 -17.19 13.70
CA GLY A 187 35.50 -17.45 14.74
C GLY A 187 35.87 -16.24 15.61
N ARG A 188 35.22 -15.09 15.43
CA ARG A 188 35.42 -13.91 16.30
C ARG A 188 34.13 -13.60 17.07
N THR A 189 34.29 -12.95 18.22
CA THR A 189 33.18 -12.32 18.94
C THR A 189 33.05 -10.85 18.52
N PRO A 190 31.87 -10.17 18.71
CA PRO A 190 31.73 -8.73 18.45
C PRO A 190 32.81 -7.89 19.14
N ALA A 191 33.09 -8.19 20.40
CA ALA A 191 34.12 -7.49 21.18
C ALA A 191 35.54 -7.67 20.60
N SER A 192 35.92 -8.91 20.24
CA SER A 192 37.25 -9.17 19.66
C SER A 192 37.41 -8.58 18.27
N HIS A 193 36.32 -8.55 17.48
CA HIS A 193 36.31 -7.91 16.17
C HIS A 193 36.45 -6.40 16.28
N LEU A 194 35.65 -5.77 17.16
CA LEU A 194 35.74 -4.32 17.44
C LEU A 194 37.13 -3.94 17.88
N HIS A 195 37.72 -4.67 18.85
CA HIS A 195 39.08 -4.42 19.31
C HIS A 195 40.10 -4.47 18.16
N ALA A 196 40.03 -5.48 17.31
CA ALA A 196 40.93 -5.57 16.16
C ALA A 196 40.77 -4.40 15.19
N ARG A 197 39.52 -3.97 14.89
CA ARG A 197 39.23 -2.82 14.04
C ARG A 197 39.74 -1.52 14.64
N VAL A 198 39.60 -1.33 15.97
CA VAL A 198 40.16 -0.18 16.69
C VAL A 198 41.67 -0.14 16.57
N GLN A 199 42.33 -1.27 16.79
CA GLN A 199 43.79 -1.37 16.67
C GLN A 199 44.31 -1.07 15.25
N GLU A 200 43.57 -1.56 14.24
CA GLU A 200 43.87 -1.26 12.84
C GLU A 200 43.72 0.25 12.54
N GLY A 201 42.59 0.84 12.94
CA GLY A 201 42.32 2.27 12.74
C GLY A 201 43.32 3.17 13.52
N LEU A 202 43.79 2.74 14.69
CA LEU A 202 44.85 3.45 15.44
C LEU A 202 46.17 3.50 14.64
N ARG A 203 46.58 2.36 14.07
CA ARG A 203 47.83 2.31 13.24
C ARG A 203 47.71 3.14 11.97
N GLU A 204 46.53 3.13 11.32
CA GLU A 204 46.29 3.96 10.13
C GLU A 204 46.33 5.46 10.46
N ARG A 205 45.70 5.85 11.59
CA ARG A 205 45.55 7.27 11.97
C ARG A 205 46.79 7.86 12.62
N TRP A 206 47.51 7.04 13.36
CA TRP A 206 48.73 7.42 14.08
C TRP A 206 49.84 6.38 13.86
N PRO A 207 50.50 6.40 12.67
CA PRO A 207 51.56 5.43 12.34
C PRO A 207 52.73 5.49 13.34
N ASP A 208 53.01 6.67 13.88
CA ASP A 208 54.12 6.95 14.81
C ASP A 208 53.72 6.88 16.30
N GLY A 209 52.52 6.36 16.57
CA GLY A 209 51.96 6.27 17.93
C GLY A 209 50.88 7.30 18.22
N ALA A 210 49.87 6.91 19.00
CA ALA A 210 48.80 7.83 19.42
C ALA A 210 49.36 8.91 20.37
N PRO A 211 48.87 10.16 20.29
CA PRO A 211 49.30 11.21 21.19
C PRO A 211 48.90 10.86 22.63
N GLU A 212 49.85 11.08 23.58
CA GLU A 212 49.55 11.01 25.02
C GLU A 212 48.55 12.13 25.36
N GLN A 213 47.51 11.79 26.13
CA GLN A 213 46.55 12.78 26.64
C GLN A 213 47.12 13.56 27.82
#